data_588b1fb3aac8e524a078d2c13a3e0871
#
_entry.id   588b1fb3aac8e524a078d2c13a3e0871
#
_cell.length_a   1.000
_cell.length_b   1.000
_cell.length_c   1.000
_cell.angle_alpha   90.00
_cell.angle_beta   90.00
_cell.angle_gamma   90.00
#
_symmetry.space_group_name_H-M   'P 1'
#
loop_
_entity.id
_entity.type
_entity.pdbx_description
1 polymer ?
#
loop_
_entity_poly.entity_id
_entity_poly.type
_entity_poly.pdbx_seq_one_letter_code
_entity_poly.pdbx_strand_id
1 'polypeptide(L)'
;MKLSFRPVRLALALGSLVLINGGTAHGQGGGSYQVFISNERSGDLTVIDGATLSPVATIPVGKRPRGIQVSPDGKTVYVALSGTPIETPKFDAKGNAIFEKERDDDDDKSDKSADGIGLVDVAQRKFLRKLPGGSDPEQFALSLDGRRIYAANEDVSAASMIDATTGKVLSFVKVGREPEGVGIRPDGKIVYITCETAGEVFAIDAETFKVVGQLQVHPRPRSIAFSPDGSRAFVPSESVGELNVIDTSNQKLLKVIELPKGSRPMTVLTSLDGKKLYASNGRARTISVVDATTYALLNTITIGGARPWGIALSPDGKFLFAANGPSDDVSVIDLATEKEVTRIKSPGSPWGVVVVPNAK
;
A
#
# COMPACT_ATOMS: atom_id res chain seq x y z
N MET A 1 -7.35 15.24 93.69
CA MET A 1 -8.09 15.61 92.47
C MET A 1 -7.52 14.75 91.32
N LYS A 2 -8.17 13.63 91.03
CA LYS A 2 -7.72 12.65 90.02
C LYS A 2 -8.74 12.67 88.89
N LEU A 3 -8.35 13.11 87.73
CA LEU A 3 -9.14 13.09 86.50
C LEU A 3 -8.98 11.73 85.81
N SER A 4 -10.10 11.06 85.63
CA SER A 4 -10.24 9.77 84.93
C SER A 4 -10.49 10.02 83.44
N PHE A 5 -9.63 9.51 82.56
CA PHE A 5 -9.84 9.45 81.16
C PHE A 5 -10.45 8.08 80.76
N ARG A 6 -11.59 8.08 80.10
CA ARG A 6 -12.18 6.93 79.45
C ARG A 6 -11.69 6.83 77.97
N PRO A 7 -11.33 5.66 77.46
CA PRO A 7 -10.95 5.53 76.09
C PRO A 7 -12.19 5.35 75.17
N VAL A 8 -12.25 6.13 74.12
CA VAL A 8 -13.21 5.98 73.05
C VAL A 8 -12.72 4.84 72.15
N ARG A 9 -13.61 3.84 71.95
CA ARG A 9 -13.38 2.76 70.98
C ARG A 9 -13.72 3.27 69.56
N LEU A 10 -12.68 3.32 68.70
CA LEU A 10 -12.84 3.59 67.26
C LEU A 10 -13.11 2.30 66.54
N ALA A 11 -14.27 2.18 65.89
CA ALA A 11 -14.64 1.04 65.05
C ALA A 11 -13.90 1.16 63.70
N LEU A 12 -13.05 0.22 63.36
CA LEU A 12 -12.47 0.07 62.00
C LEU A 12 -13.56 -0.52 61.08
N ALA A 13 -13.99 0.27 60.12
CA ALA A 13 -14.71 -0.26 58.94
C ALA A 13 -13.67 -0.77 57.92
N LEU A 14 -13.68 -2.07 57.65
CA LEU A 14 -12.95 -2.67 56.54
C LEU A 14 -13.62 -2.25 55.21
N GLY A 15 -13.03 -1.28 54.55
CA GLY A 15 -13.37 -0.98 53.16
C GLY A 15 -12.61 -1.93 52.24
N SER A 16 -13.35 -2.74 51.49
CA SER A 16 -12.81 -3.60 50.44
C SER A 16 -12.17 -2.73 49.31
N LEU A 17 -10.88 -2.76 49.20
CA LEU A 17 -10.14 -2.10 48.12
C LEU A 17 -10.28 -2.97 46.86
N VAL A 18 -11.13 -2.56 45.93
CA VAL A 18 -11.18 -3.11 44.57
C VAL A 18 -9.93 -2.59 43.86
N LEU A 19 -8.95 -3.45 43.67
CA LEU A 19 -7.80 -3.20 42.76
C LEU A 19 -8.33 -3.19 41.32
N ILE A 20 -8.59 -2.00 40.80
CA ILE A 20 -8.73 -1.81 39.36
C ILE A 20 -7.31 -1.94 38.79
N ASN A 21 -7.03 -3.08 38.15
CA ASN A 21 -5.85 -3.23 37.32
C ASN A 21 -5.96 -2.22 36.17
N GLY A 22 -5.37 -1.07 36.39
CA GLY A 22 -5.10 -0.10 35.34
C GLY A 22 -4.07 -0.67 34.39
N GLY A 23 -4.52 -1.25 33.28
CA GLY A 23 -3.66 -1.54 32.15
C GLY A 23 -2.94 -0.25 31.78
N THR A 24 -1.64 -0.23 31.93
CA THR A 24 -0.79 0.85 31.43
C THR A 24 -0.96 0.94 29.93
N ALA A 25 -1.76 1.90 29.50
CA ALA A 25 -1.75 2.33 28.12
C ALA A 25 -0.31 2.76 27.80
N HIS A 26 0.36 2.00 26.95
CA HIS A 26 1.59 2.43 26.33
C HIS A 26 1.27 3.55 25.35
N GLY A 27 0.96 4.72 25.91
CA GLY A 27 1.01 5.95 25.15
C GLY A 27 2.45 6.40 25.14
N GLN A 28 3.02 6.55 23.95
CA GLN A 28 4.03 7.59 23.74
C GLN A 28 4.37 7.77 22.27
N GLY A 29 4.06 8.94 21.73
CA GLY A 29 5.00 9.68 20.90
C GLY A 29 4.97 9.46 19.38
N GLY A 30 4.07 8.67 18.82
CA GLY A 30 3.77 8.71 17.40
C GLY A 30 2.62 9.70 17.17
N GLY A 31 2.77 10.71 16.32
CA GLY A 31 1.65 11.57 15.92
C GLY A 31 0.49 10.68 15.47
N SER A 32 -0.75 11.07 15.80
CA SER A 32 -1.91 10.30 15.36
C SER A 32 -1.96 10.26 13.83
N TYR A 33 -2.37 9.13 13.26
CA TYR A 33 -2.47 8.93 11.82
C TYR A 33 -3.69 8.07 11.49
N GLN A 34 -4.10 8.11 10.25
CA GLN A 34 -5.14 7.25 9.71
C GLN A 34 -4.55 6.34 8.63
N VAL A 35 -5.04 5.11 8.54
CA VAL A 35 -4.69 4.18 7.47
C VAL A 35 -5.91 4.02 6.58
N PHE A 36 -5.75 4.28 5.29
CA PHE A 36 -6.78 4.09 4.28
C PHE A 36 -6.47 2.85 3.47
N ILE A 37 -7.45 1.99 3.33
CA ILE A 37 -7.38 0.72 2.62
C ILE A 37 -8.37 0.75 1.47
N SER A 38 -7.94 0.50 0.25
CA SER A 38 -8.84 0.31 -0.87
C SER A 38 -9.35 -1.13 -0.89
N ASN A 39 -10.68 -1.30 -0.96
CA ASN A 39 -11.35 -2.61 -0.97
C ASN A 39 -11.91 -2.87 -2.36
N GLU A 40 -11.18 -3.64 -3.15
CA GLU A 40 -11.39 -3.82 -4.59
C GLU A 40 -12.80 -4.33 -4.91
N ARG A 41 -13.31 -5.30 -4.15
CA ARG A 41 -14.59 -5.96 -4.40
C ARG A 41 -15.79 -5.18 -3.88
N SER A 42 -15.69 -4.52 -2.71
CA SER A 42 -16.81 -3.76 -2.13
C SER A 42 -16.97 -2.36 -2.70
N GLY A 43 -15.94 -1.81 -3.36
CA GLY A 43 -16.02 -0.49 -3.97
C GLY A 43 -15.91 0.66 -2.96
N ASP A 44 -15.20 0.44 -1.87
CA ASP A 44 -15.05 1.42 -0.79
C ASP A 44 -13.63 1.51 -0.26
N LEU A 45 -13.40 2.46 0.65
CA LEU A 45 -12.20 2.54 1.48
C LEU A 45 -12.57 2.24 2.93
N THR A 46 -11.81 1.37 3.59
CA THR A 46 -11.79 1.25 5.04
C THR A 46 -10.81 2.26 5.63
N VAL A 47 -11.22 3.01 6.65
CA VAL A 47 -10.36 3.92 7.40
C VAL A 47 -10.09 3.33 8.78
N ILE A 48 -8.83 3.17 9.13
CA ILE A 48 -8.37 2.65 10.41
C ILE A 48 -7.71 3.79 11.20
N ASP A 49 -8.07 3.93 12.46
CA ASP A 49 -7.36 4.81 13.38
C ASP A 49 -6.03 4.17 13.81
N GLY A 50 -4.92 4.87 13.56
CA GLY A 50 -3.58 4.33 13.79
C GLY A 50 -3.18 4.21 15.27
N ALA A 51 -3.86 4.91 16.18
CA ALA A 51 -3.58 4.81 17.60
C ALA A 51 -4.29 3.61 18.24
N THR A 52 -5.53 3.34 17.82
CA THR A 52 -6.35 2.25 18.37
C THR A 52 -6.31 0.99 17.53
N LEU A 53 -5.76 1.04 16.31
CA LEU A 53 -5.73 -0.03 15.32
C LEU A 53 -7.15 -0.60 15.06
N SER A 54 -8.13 0.28 15.01
CA SER A 54 -9.54 -0.09 14.84
C SER A 54 -10.15 0.61 13.63
N PRO A 55 -11.05 -0.02 12.86
CA PRO A 55 -11.75 0.62 11.76
C PRO A 55 -12.69 1.69 12.32
N VAL A 56 -12.67 2.88 11.73
CA VAL A 56 -13.46 4.05 12.18
C VAL A 56 -14.39 4.60 11.12
N ALA A 57 -14.22 4.20 9.86
CA ALA A 57 -15.13 4.58 8.77
C ALA A 57 -15.00 3.63 7.59
N THR A 58 -16.07 3.58 6.77
CA THR A 58 -16.09 3.00 5.44
C THR A 58 -16.61 4.07 4.48
N ILE A 59 -15.91 4.31 3.37
CA ILE A 59 -16.20 5.38 2.43
C ILE A 59 -16.45 4.79 1.05
N PRO A 60 -17.69 4.73 0.55
CA PRO A 60 -17.96 4.31 -0.82
C PRO A 60 -17.26 5.24 -1.81
N VAL A 61 -16.51 4.68 -2.78
CA VAL A 61 -15.74 5.46 -3.75
C VAL A 61 -16.02 5.09 -5.20
N GLY A 62 -16.58 3.92 -5.48
CA GLY A 62 -16.87 3.45 -6.83
C GLY A 62 -16.37 2.03 -7.07
N LYS A 63 -16.34 1.62 -8.33
CA LYS A 63 -15.98 0.25 -8.69
C LYS A 63 -14.47 -0.01 -8.59
N ARG A 64 -14.12 -1.18 -8.12
CA ARG A 64 -12.77 -1.77 -8.14
C ARG A 64 -11.68 -0.78 -7.71
N PRO A 65 -11.74 -0.19 -6.49
CA PRO A 65 -10.67 0.68 -6.01
C PRO A 65 -9.39 -0.13 -5.76
N ARG A 66 -8.26 0.30 -6.38
CA ARG A 66 -6.97 -0.39 -6.31
C ARG A 66 -5.86 0.54 -5.81
N GLY A 67 -4.99 1.03 -6.68
CA GLY A 67 -3.91 1.93 -6.32
C GLY A 67 -4.40 3.13 -5.52
N ILE A 68 -3.71 3.46 -4.42
CA ILE A 68 -4.12 4.52 -3.49
C ILE A 68 -2.92 5.37 -3.09
N GLN A 69 -3.08 6.69 -3.10
CA GLN A 69 -2.03 7.66 -2.78
C GLN A 69 -2.61 8.81 -1.95
N VAL A 70 -1.76 9.47 -1.19
CA VAL A 70 -2.13 10.69 -0.46
C VAL A 70 -1.51 11.91 -1.13
N SER A 71 -2.25 13.04 -1.17
CA SER A 71 -1.72 14.32 -1.63
C SER A 71 -0.52 14.77 -0.78
N PRO A 72 0.42 15.54 -1.34
CA PRO A 72 1.59 16.02 -0.59
C PRO A 72 1.24 16.84 0.67
N ASP A 73 0.07 17.49 0.70
CA ASP A 73 -0.42 18.24 1.85
C ASP A 73 -1.21 17.37 2.87
N GLY A 74 -1.36 16.09 2.60
CA GLY A 74 -2.05 15.12 3.47
C GLY A 74 -3.57 15.27 3.54
N LYS A 75 -4.19 16.12 2.71
CA LYS A 75 -5.62 16.44 2.84
C LYS A 75 -6.53 15.60 1.98
N THR A 76 -6.00 15.02 0.92
CA THR A 76 -6.79 14.25 -0.06
C THR A 76 -6.16 12.88 -0.28
N VAL A 77 -6.96 11.84 -0.20
CA VAL A 77 -6.60 10.50 -0.67
C VAL A 77 -7.15 10.35 -2.09
N TYR A 78 -6.27 9.91 -2.98
CA TYR A 78 -6.57 9.56 -4.36
C TYR A 78 -6.65 8.03 -4.47
N VAL A 79 -7.57 7.52 -5.28
CA VAL A 79 -7.74 6.08 -5.50
C VAL A 79 -8.05 5.78 -6.96
N ALA A 80 -7.35 4.81 -7.55
CA ALA A 80 -7.63 4.32 -8.89
C ALA A 80 -8.92 3.49 -8.87
N LEU A 81 -9.83 3.78 -9.79
CA LEU A 81 -11.12 3.11 -9.96
C LEU A 81 -11.20 2.50 -11.35
N SER A 82 -11.73 1.30 -11.44
CA SER A 82 -11.84 0.57 -12.70
C SER A 82 -13.23 -0.05 -12.87
N GLY A 83 -13.71 -0.07 -14.09
CA GLY A 83 -14.95 -0.76 -14.45
C GLY A 83 -14.73 -2.18 -14.97
N THR A 84 -13.50 -2.64 -15.05
CA THR A 84 -13.17 -4.00 -15.45
C THR A 84 -13.70 -5.00 -14.41
N PRO A 85 -14.36 -6.08 -14.81
CA PRO A 85 -14.92 -7.07 -13.90
C PRO A 85 -13.83 -7.71 -13.03
N ILE A 86 -14.18 -8.01 -11.79
CA ILE A 86 -13.32 -8.76 -10.87
C ILE A 86 -13.58 -10.25 -11.06
N GLU A 87 -12.56 -11.01 -11.40
CA GLU A 87 -12.68 -12.46 -11.39
C GLU A 87 -12.91 -12.96 -9.95
N THR A 88 -13.94 -13.78 -9.77
CA THR A 88 -14.18 -14.42 -8.48
C THR A 88 -13.11 -15.48 -8.26
N PRO A 89 -12.29 -15.38 -7.20
CA PRO A 89 -11.28 -16.39 -6.93
C PRO A 89 -11.94 -17.75 -6.76
N LYS A 90 -11.51 -18.74 -7.54
CA LYS A 90 -11.88 -20.14 -7.31
C LYS A 90 -10.97 -20.71 -6.25
N PHE A 91 -11.52 -21.51 -5.36
CA PHE A 91 -10.74 -22.17 -4.31
C PHE A 91 -10.73 -23.69 -4.53
N ASP A 92 -9.60 -24.33 -4.25
CA ASP A 92 -9.51 -25.76 -4.21
C ASP A 92 -10.22 -26.34 -2.97
N ALA A 93 -10.35 -27.66 -2.89
CA ALA A 93 -10.96 -28.35 -1.77
C ALA A 93 -10.24 -28.13 -0.42
N LYS A 94 -9.04 -27.56 -0.44
CA LYS A 94 -8.23 -27.20 0.75
C LYS A 94 -8.32 -25.72 1.10
N GLY A 95 -9.14 -24.94 0.35
CA GLY A 95 -9.28 -23.50 0.55
C GLY A 95 -8.13 -22.65 -0.01
N ASN A 96 -7.27 -23.20 -0.87
CA ASN A 96 -6.25 -22.45 -1.55
C ASN A 96 -6.85 -21.79 -2.80
N ALA A 97 -6.55 -20.51 -3.04
CA ALA A 97 -6.99 -19.84 -4.25
C ALA A 97 -6.37 -20.51 -5.49
N ILE A 98 -7.24 -20.89 -6.43
CA ILE A 98 -6.84 -21.39 -7.75
C ILE A 98 -6.69 -20.14 -8.63
N PHE A 99 -5.47 -19.87 -9.03
CA PHE A 99 -5.20 -18.82 -10.01
C PHE A 99 -5.30 -19.44 -11.40
N GLU A 100 -6.42 -19.22 -12.09
CA GLU A 100 -6.53 -19.53 -13.51
C GLU A 100 -5.62 -18.57 -14.29
N LYS A 101 -5.18 -18.99 -15.47
CA LYS A 101 -4.42 -18.13 -16.37
C LYS A 101 -5.34 -16.97 -16.76
N GLU A 102 -4.92 -15.75 -16.45
CA GLU A 102 -5.66 -14.54 -16.85
C GLU A 102 -5.96 -14.63 -18.35
N ARG A 103 -7.21 -14.41 -18.70
CA ARG A 103 -7.68 -14.37 -20.08
C ARG A 103 -7.80 -12.91 -20.51
N ASP A 104 -7.25 -12.59 -21.64
CA ASP A 104 -7.33 -11.27 -22.29
C ASP A 104 -8.76 -10.89 -22.74
N ASP A 105 -9.79 -11.69 -22.39
CA ASP A 105 -11.13 -11.63 -22.99
C ASP A 105 -12.16 -10.78 -22.21
N ASP A 106 -11.78 -10.11 -21.11
CA ASP A 106 -12.72 -9.38 -20.23
C ASP A 106 -13.03 -7.95 -20.69
N ASP A 107 -12.36 -7.44 -21.72
CA ASP A 107 -12.58 -6.09 -22.26
C ASP A 107 -14.01 -5.82 -22.71
N ASP A 108 -14.70 -6.81 -23.25
CA ASP A 108 -16.08 -6.68 -23.75
C ASP A 108 -17.13 -6.44 -22.64
N LYS A 109 -16.78 -6.68 -21.36
CA LYS A 109 -17.68 -6.51 -20.21
C LYS A 109 -17.32 -5.33 -19.33
N SER A 110 -16.28 -4.60 -19.65
CA SER A 110 -15.77 -3.49 -18.82
C SER A 110 -16.70 -2.27 -18.91
N ASP A 111 -17.07 -1.72 -17.75
CA ASP A 111 -17.78 -0.43 -17.65
C ASP A 111 -16.78 0.72 -17.63
N LYS A 112 -16.29 1.13 -18.80
CA LYS A 112 -15.30 2.21 -18.94
C LYS A 112 -15.76 3.54 -18.32
N SER A 113 -17.07 3.74 -18.06
CA SER A 113 -17.55 4.93 -17.35
C SER A 113 -17.17 4.96 -15.88
N ALA A 114 -16.82 3.81 -15.30
CA ALA A 114 -16.35 3.70 -13.91
C ALA A 114 -14.86 4.04 -13.77
N ASP A 115 -14.07 3.95 -14.84
CA ASP A 115 -12.65 4.25 -14.83
C ASP A 115 -12.34 5.68 -14.39
N GLY A 116 -11.24 5.86 -13.68
CA GLY A 116 -10.76 7.18 -13.28
C GLY A 116 -10.06 7.18 -11.91
N ILE A 117 -9.85 8.38 -11.41
CA ILE A 117 -9.21 8.59 -10.10
C ILE A 117 -10.20 9.23 -9.14
N GLY A 118 -10.61 8.51 -8.11
CA GLY A 118 -11.47 8.99 -7.03
C GLY A 118 -10.70 9.88 -6.05
N LEU A 119 -11.33 10.93 -5.53
CA LEU A 119 -10.78 11.84 -4.53
C LEU A 119 -11.59 11.75 -3.25
N VAL A 120 -10.92 11.60 -2.11
CA VAL A 120 -11.51 11.51 -0.78
C VAL A 120 -10.91 12.56 0.12
N ASP A 121 -11.75 13.34 0.80
CA ASP A 121 -11.32 14.26 1.86
C ASP A 121 -10.93 13.47 3.10
N VAL A 122 -9.70 13.67 3.57
CA VAL A 122 -9.14 12.95 4.72
C VAL A 122 -9.83 13.33 6.02
N ALA A 123 -10.06 14.63 6.25
CA ALA A 123 -10.63 15.13 7.49
C ALA A 123 -12.11 14.80 7.63
N GLN A 124 -12.88 14.95 6.54
CA GLN A 124 -14.31 14.65 6.50
C GLN A 124 -14.60 13.17 6.26
N ARG A 125 -13.60 12.38 5.83
CA ARG A 125 -13.76 10.97 5.44
C ARG A 125 -14.88 10.81 4.41
N LYS A 126 -14.85 11.64 3.38
CA LYS A 126 -15.93 11.74 2.40
C LYS A 126 -15.38 11.69 0.97
N PHE A 127 -16.03 10.88 0.13
CA PHE A 127 -15.80 10.92 -1.30
C PHE A 127 -16.21 12.29 -1.86
N LEU A 128 -15.31 12.93 -2.57
CA LEU A 128 -15.55 14.26 -3.16
C LEU A 128 -16.05 14.15 -4.60
N ARG A 129 -15.27 13.47 -5.43
CA ARG A 129 -15.55 13.32 -6.87
C ARG A 129 -14.59 12.32 -7.51
N LYS A 130 -14.88 11.94 -8.73
CA LYS A 130 -13.98 11.22 -9.61
C LYS A 130 -13.43 12.15 -10.69
N LEU A 131 -12.12 12.09 -10.92
CA LEU A 131 -11.48 12.69 -12.09
C LEU A 131 -11.53 11.67 -13.23
N PRO A 132 -11.84 12.09 -14.46
CA PRO A 132 -11.56 11.26 -15.63
C PRO A 132 -10.04 11.07 -15.72
N GLY A 133 -9.59 9.87 -16.00
CA GLY A 133 -8.16 9.65 -16.11
C GLY A 133 -7.82 8.18 -16.30
N GLY A 134 -7.35 7.86 -17.47
CA GLY A 134 -6.95 6.52 -17.82
C GLY A 134 -8.06 5.60 -18.30
N SER A 135 -7.65 4.45 -18.78
CA SER A 135 -8.48 3.31 -19.12
C SER A 135 -7.96 2.16 -18.28
N ASP A 136 -8.79 1.62 -17.42
CA ASP A 136 -8.45 0.64 -16.39
C ASP A 136 -7.17 1.03 -15.58
N PRO A 137 -7.18 2.15 -14.83
CA PRO A 137 -6.02 2.57 -14.09
C PRO A 137 -5.76 1.59 -12.93
N GLU A 138 -4.57 0.97 -12.94
CA GLU A 138 -4.11 0.08 -11.87
C GLU A 138 -3.49 0.86 -10.72
N GLN A 139 -2.34 1.44 -10.99
CA GLN A 139 -1.61 2.28 -10.04
C GLN A 139 -1.29 3.64 -10.67
N PHE A 140 -0.97 4.58 -9.82
CA PHE A 140 -0.56 5.92 -10.23
C PHE A 140 0.39 6.52 -9.19
N ALA A 141 1.09 7.59 -9.59
CA ALA A 141 1.88 8.42 -8.69
C ALA A 141 1.47 9.89 -8.82
N LEU A 142 1.60 10.64 -7.74
CA LEU A 142 1.42 12.10 -7.74
C LEU A 142 2.78 12.78 -7.95
N SER A 143 2.81 13.89 -8.69
CA SER A 143 3.98 14.77 -8.70
C SER A 143 4.23 15.32 -7.30
N LEU A 144 5.48 15.70 -7.00
CA LEU A 144 5.84 16.20 -5.67
C LEU A 144 5.08 17.48 -5.26
N ASP A 145 4.61 18.25 -6.23
CA ASP A 145 3.78 19.45 -6.01
C ASP A 145 2.27 19.15 -6.01
N GLY A 146 1.88 17.88 -6.21
CA GLY A 146 0.49 17.41 -6.23
C GLY A 146 -0.34 17.88 -7.44
N ARG A 147 0.28 18.49 -8.45
CA ARG A 147 -0.46 19.07 -9.59
C ARG A 147 -0.70 18.08 -10.73
N ARG A 148 0.06 17.00 -10.78
CA ARG A 148 0.00 15.99 -11.84
C ARG A 148 -0.21 14.60 -11.24
N ILE A 149 -0.96 13.78 -11.96
CA ILE A 149 -1.11 12.36 -11.73
C ILE A 149 -0.46 11.64 -12.92
N TYR A 150 0.36 10.65 -12.64
CA TYR A 150 0.93 9.75 -13.63
C TYR A 150 0.30 8.39 -13.43
N ALA A 151 -0.47 7.91 -14.41
CA ALA A 151 -1.24 6.67 -14.27
C ALA A 151 -0.83 5.63 -15.31
N ALA A 152 -0.76 4.38 -14.87
CA ALA A 152 -0.68 3.22 -15.75
C ALA A 152 -2.09 2.88 -16.24
N ASN A 153 -2.24 2.65 -17.55
CA ASN A 153 -3.51 2.32 -18.20
C ASN A 153 -3.38 0.96 -18.85
N GLU A 154 -3.88 -0.06 -18.18
CA GLU A 154 -3.66 -1.46 -18.52
C GLU A 154 -4.19 -1.80 -19.91
N ASP A 155 -5.45 -1.49 -20.19
CA ASP A 155 -6.15 -1.83 -21.43
C ASP A 155 -5.49 -1.28 -22.72
N VAL A 156 -4.77 -0.18 -22.61
CA VAL A 156 -4.28 0.54 -23.81
C VAL A 156 -2.75 0.54 -23.90
N SER A 157 -2.06 -0.20 -23.03
CA SER A 157 -0.58 -0.27 -22.99
C SER A 157 0.07 1.11 -23.01
N ALA A 158 -0.40 2.01 -22.15
CA ALA A 158 0.06 3.40 -22.11
C ALA A 158 0.15 3.94 -20.68
N ALA A 159 0.99 4.95 -20.50
CA ALA A 159 0.97 5.80 -19.32
C ALA A 159 0.37 7.17 -19.66
N SER A 160 -0.37 7.76 -18.72
CA SER A 160 -0.99 9.08 -18.85
C SER A 160 -0.43 10.07 -17.85
N MET A 161 -0.26 11.31 -18.28
CA MET A 161 -0.05 12.47 -17.40
C MET A 161 -1.35 13.26 -17.35
N ILE A 162 -1.89 13.46 -16.16
CA ILE A 162 -3.21 14.01 -15.92
C ILE A 162 -3.09 15.22 -14.99
N ASP A 163 -3.82 16.29 -15.26
CA ASP A 163 -3.96 17.42 -14.35
C ASP A 163 -4.77 17.01 -13.11
N ALA A 164 -4.18 17.08 -11.93
CA ALA A 164 -4.80 16.60 -10.70
C ALA A 164 -6.00 17.44 -10.23
N THR A 165 -6.19 18.65 -10.78
CA THR A 165 -7.32 19.52 -10.46
C THR A 165 -8.51 19.25 -11.35
N THR A 166 -8.27 19.15 -12.64
CA THR A 166 -9.35 19.07 -13.65
C THR A 166 -9.61 17.64 -14.14
N GLY A 167 -8.65 16.74 -14.01
CA GLY A 167 -8.67 15.41 -14.59
C GLY A 167 -8.36 15.40 -16.10
N LYS A 168 -7.97 16.55 -16.68
CA LYS A 168 -7.62 16.61 -18.09
C LYS A 168 -6.33 15.80 -18.34
N VAL A 169 -6.37 14.89 -19.30
CA VAL A 169 -5.19 14.22 -19.81
C VAL A 169 -4.32 15.24 -20.53
N LEU A 170 -3.13 15.50 -20.00
CA LEU A 170 -2.16 16.46 -20.55
C LEU A 170 -1.29 15.83 -21.61
N SER A 171 -0.93 14.57 -21.42
CA SER A 171 -0.13 13.79 -22.35
C SER A 171 -0.32 12.31 -22.08
N PHE A 172 0.02 11.48 -23.05
CA PHE A 172 0.16 10.03 -22.87
C PHE A 172 1.34 9.51 -23.68
N VAL A 173 1.88 8.37 -23.27
CA VAL A 173 2.98 7.72 -23.96
C VAL A 173 2.76 6.22 -23.95
N LYS A 174 3.04 5.57 -25.07
CA LYS A 174 3.03 4.11 -25.17
C LYS A 174 4.16 3.50 -24.36
N VAL A 175 3.84 2.44 -23.65
CA VAL A 175 4.77 1.62 -22.86
C VAL A 175 4.59 0.15 -23.22
N GLY A 176 5.15 -0.77 -22.44
CA GLY A 176 4.92 -2.20 -22.63
C GLY A 176 3.48 -2.63 -22.31
N ARG A 177 3.15 -3.89 -22.61
CA ARG A 177 1.84 -4.46 -22.32
C ARG A 177 1.61 -4.60 -20.81
N GLU A 178 0.34 -4.38 -20.41
CA GLU A 178 -0.12 -4.45 -19.02
C GLU A 178 0.75 -3.58 -18.09
N PRO A 179 0.73 -2.25 -18.30
CA PRO A 179 1.39 -1.33 -17.39
C PRO A 179 0.65 -1.32 -16.06
N GLU A 180 1.36 -1.58 -14.95
CA GLU A 180 0.77 -1.75 -13.63
C GLU A 180 1.36 -0.79 -12.60
N GLY A 181 2.61 -1.00 -12.19
CA GLY A 181 3.25 -0.21 -11.15
C GLY A 181 3.71 1.15 -11.65
N VAL A 182 3.44 2.18 -10.85
CA VAL A 182 3.88 3.55 -11.11
C VAL A 182 4.62 4.11 -9.91
N GLY A 183 5.79 4.68 -10.14
CA GLY A 183 6.55 5.38 -9.10
C GLY A 183 7.25 6.60 -9.64
N ILE A 184 7.32 7.65 -8.82
CA ILE A 184 8.11 8.84 -9.13
C ILE A 184 9.41 8.81 -8.33
N ARG A 185 10.54 9.05 -8.99
CA ARG A 185 11.84 9.15 -8.32
C ARG A 185 11.80 10.30 -7.31
N PRO A 186 12.48 10.19 -6.14
CA PRO A 186 12.41 11.19 -5.07
C PRO A 186 12.75 12.63 -5.48
N ASP A 187 13.50 12.83 -6.57
CA ASP A 187 13.77 14.18 -7.12
C ASP A 187 12.62 14.75 -7.99
N GLY A 188 11.56 13.97 -8.20
CA GLY A 188 10.38 14.35 -9.00
C GLY A 188 10.60 14.43 -10.51
N LYS A 189 11.77 14.03 -11.02
CA LYS A 189 12.13 14.25 -12.45
C LYS A 189 11.78 13.08 -13.36
N ILE A 190 11.74 11.88 -12.84
CA ILE A 190 11.52 10.66 -13.62
C ILE A 190 10.37 9.87 -13.01
N VAL A 191 9.42 9.49 -13.85
CA VAL A 191 8.36 8.53 -13.53
C VAL A 191 8.76 7.19 -14.11
N TYR A 192 8.57 6.14 -13.32
CA TYR A 192 8.82 4.77 -13.75
C TYR A 192 7.50 4.01 -13.84
N ILE A 193 7.36 3.25 -14.92
CA ILE A 193 6.20 2.38 -15.18
C ILE A 193 6.71 0.95 -15.32
N THR A 194 6.16 0.02 -14.54
CA THR A 194 6.39 -1.40 -14.74
C THR A 194 5.34 -1.98 -15.68
N CYS A 195 5.75 -2.85 -16.60
CA CYS A 195 4.87 -3.48 -17.58
C CYS A 195 4.91 -5.00 -17.37
N GLU A 196 3.80 -5.55 -16.86
CA GLU A 196 3.72 -6.91 -16.33
C GLU A 196 4.05 -7.97 -17.36
N THR A 197 3.27 -8.06 -18.43
CA THR A 197 3.43 -9.08 -19.47
C THR A 197 4.70 -8.87 -20.28
N ALA A 198 5.10 -7.60 -20.49
CA ALA A 198 6.33 -7.30 -21.22
C ALA A 198 7.60 -7.62 -20.40
N GLY A 199 7.51 -7.65 -19.07
CA GLY A 199 8.68 -7.80 -18.19
C GLY A 199 9.63 -6.61 -18.29
N GLU A 200 9.09 -5.40 -18.42
CA GLU A 200 9.84 -4.18 -18.72
C GLU A 200 9.59 -3.10 -17.68
N VAL A 201 10.53 -2.18 -17.58
CA VAL A 201 10.40 -0.94 -16.82
C VAL A 201 10.74 0.22 -17.74
N PHE A 202 9.81 1.17 -17.85
CA PHE A 202 9.98 2.42 -18.60
C PHE A 202 10.32 3.55 -17.63
N ALA A 203 11.32 4.35 -17.99
CA ALA A 203 11.63 5.62 -17.35
C ALA A 203 11.15 6.76 -18.24
N ILE A 204 10.32 7.63 -17.69
CA ILE A 204 9.65 8.71 -18.42
C ILE A 204 10.01 10.03 -17.74
N ASP A 205 10.45 11.02 -18.50
CA ASP A 205 10.68 12.36 -18.00
C ASP A 205 9.36 12.96 -17.50
N ALA A 206 9.31 13.38 -16.25
CA ALA A 206 8.08 13.80 -15.58
C ALA A 206 7.48 15.12 -16.10
N GLU A 207 8.29 15.95 -16.77
CA GLU A 207 7.85 17.24 -17.34
C GLU A 207 7.41 17.10 -18.80
N THR A 208 8.25 16.51 -19.62
CA THR A 208 8.00 16.39 -21.08
C THR A 208 7.15 15.17 -21.43
N PHE A 209 7.04 14.23 -20.49
CA PHE A 209 6.36 12.95 -20.62
C PHE A 209 6.83 12.10 -21.81
N LYS A 210 8.14 12.13 -22.03
CA LYS A 210 8.83 11.31 -23.05
C LYS A 210 9.58 10.17 -22.39
N VAL A 211 9.62 9.01 -23.04
CA VAL A 211 10.45 7.88 -22.61
C VAL A 211 11.91 8.30 -22.72
N VAL A 212 12.64 8.20 -21.61
CA VAL A 212 14.08 8.49 -21.51
C VAL A 212 14.91 7.26 -21.21
N GLY A 213 14.25 6.13 -20.91
CA GLY A 213 14.89 4.85 -20.68
C GLY A 213 13.90 3.71 -20.70
N GLN A 214 14.39 2.53 -21.06
CA GLN A 214 13.65 1.27 -21.03
C GLN A 214 14.62 0.17 -20.68
N LEU A 215 14.22 -0.72 -19.79
CA LEU A 215 15.05 -1.87 -19.44
C LEU A 215 14.21 -3.11 -19.25
N GLN A 216 14.79 -4.25 -19.63
CA GLN A 216 14.21 -5.55 -19.36
C GLN A 216 14.50 -5.95 -17.93
N VAL A 217 13.47 -6.40 -17.22
CA VAL A 217 13.54 -7.03 -15.90
C VAL A 217 12.94 -8.43 -15.98
N HIS A 218 12.92 -9.13 -14.86
CA HIS A 218 12.28 -10.45 -14.83
C HIS A 218 10.74 -10.37 -14.87
N PRO A 219 10.06 -11.44 -15.32
CA PRO A 219 8.63 -11.39 -15.63
C PRO A 219 7.71 -11.00 -14.48
N ARG A 220 6.63 -10.31 -14.81
CA ARG A 220 5.59 -9.78 -13.93
C ARG A 220 6.13 -8.80 -12.90
N PRO A 221 6.76 -7.68 -13.35
CA PRO A 221 7.09 -6.57 -12.45
C PRO A 221 5.80 -5.87 -12.01
N ARG A 222 5.57 -5.77 -10.66
CA ARG A 222 4.30 -5.32 -10.08
C ARG A 222 4.33 -3.89 -9.59
N SER A 223 5.31 -3.53 -8.83
CA SER A 223 5.42 -2.21 -8.20
C SER A 223 6.84 -1.67 -8.33
N ILE A 224 7.08 -0.47 -7.81
CA ILE A 224 8.41 0.11 -7.76
C ILE A 224 8.57 0.98 -6.51
N ALA A 225 9.71 0.86 -5.85
CA ALA A 225 10.13 1.74 -4.77
C ALA A 225 11.54 2.27 -5.03
N PHE A 226 11.92 3.32 -4.32
CA PHE A 226 13.23 3.96 -4.50
C PHE A 226 14.00 4.02 -3.18
N SER A 227 15.32 4.04 -3.28
CA SER A 227 16.15 4.51 -2.18
C SER A 227 15.86 6.00 -1.88
N PRO A 228 16.05 6.47 -0.64
CA PRO A 228 15.74 7.87 -0.29
C PRO A 228 16.48 8.91 -1.15
N ASP A 229 17.68 8.59 -1.60
CA ASP A 229 18.48 9.44 -2.51
C ASP A 229 18.08 9.30 -3.99
N GLY A 230 17.15 8.39 -4.30
CA GLY A 230 16.69 8.11 -5.65
C GLY A 230 17.71 7.41 -6.55
N SER A 231 18.89 7.02 -6.05
CA SER A 231 19.94 6.38 -6.85
C SER A 231 19.63 4.94 -7.24
N ARG A 232 18.71 4.29 -6.53
CA ARG A 232 18.26 2.91 -6.76
C ARG A 232 16.76 2.85 -6.86
N ALA A 233 16.28 1.99 -7.76
CA ALA A 233 14.90 1.55 -7.79
C ALA A 233 14.83 0.05 -7.53
N PHE A 234 13.77 -0.38 -6.86
CA PHE A 234 13.52 -1.77 -6.49
C PHE A 234 12.19 -2.21 -7.09
N VAL A 235 12.22 -3.29 -7.87
CA VAL A 235 11.06 -3.78 -8.62
C VAL A 235 10.87 -5.27 -8.33
N PRO A 236 9.75 -5.67 -7.74
CA PRO A 236 9.43 -7.08 -7.52
C PRO A 236 9.02 -7.73 -8.85
N SER A 237 9.54 -8.93 -9.11
CA SER A 237 9.13 -9.80 -10.21
C SER A 237 8.36 -10.99 -9.66
N GLU A 238 7.03 -10.92 -9.75
CA GLU A 238 6.12 -11.88 -9.12
C GLU A 238 6.38 -13.32 -9.55
N SER A 239 6.50 -13.57 -10.85
CA SER A 239 6.55 -14.93 -11.41
C SER A 239 7.74 -15.75 -10.94
N VAL A 240 8.85 -15.09 -10.67
CA VAL A 240 10.13 -15.74 -10.33
C VAL A 240 10.50 -15.61 -8.85
N GLY A 241 9.82 -14.73 -8.11
CA GLY A 241 10.06 -14.56 -6.68
C GLY A 241 11.32 -13.75 -6.37
N GLU A 242 11.51 -12.62 -7.06
CA GLU A 242 12.74 -11.83 -7.00
C GLU A 242 12.47 -10.34 -6.85
N LEU A 243 13.48 -9.58 -6.41
CA LEU A 243 13.52 -8.14 -6.50
C LEU A 243 14.66 -7.72 -7.43
N ASN A 244 14.34 -6.91 -8.44
CA ASN A 244 15.33 -6.30 -9.33
C ASN A 244 15.80 -4.98 -8.73
N VAL A 245 17.10 -4.77 -8.67
CA VAL A 245 17.75 -3.53 -8.24
C VAL A 245 18.24 -2.78 -9.48
N ILE A 246 17.73 -1.59 -9.69
CA ILE A 246 18.01 -0.78 -10.88
C ILE A 246 18.85 0.44 -10.48
N ASP A 247 19.89 0.72 -11.23
CA ASP A 247 20.61 2.01 -11.18
C ASP A 247 19.81 3.05 -11.96
N THR A 248 19.29 4.05 -11.25
CA THR A 248 18.43 5.08 -11.86
C THR A 248 19.21 6.13 -12.65
N SER A 249 20.53 6.18 -12.53
CA SER A 249 21.36 7.13 -13.25
C SER A 249 21.58 6.74 -14.72
N ASN A 250 21.61 5.44 -14.99
CA ASN A 250 21.89 4.89 -16.31
C ASN A 250 20.87 3.84 -16.79
N GLN A 251 19.81 3.63 -16.01
CA GLN A 251 18.70 2.71 -16.33
C GLN A 251 19.17 1.26 -16.54
N LYS A 252 20.08 0.77 -15.67
CA LYS A 252 20.62 -0.59 -15.78
C LYS A 252 20.24 -1.44 -14.57
N LEU A 253 19.96 -2.71 -14.83
CA LEU A 253 19.84 -3.72 -13.80
C LEU A 253 21.21 -3.94 -13.13
N LEU A 254 21.29 -3.69 -11.83
CA LEU A 254 22.51 -3.87 -11.03
C LEU A 254 22.58 -5.23 -10.38
N LYS A 255 21.47 -5.70 -9.85
CA LYS A 255 21.39 -6.90 -9.02
C LYS A 255 19.99 -7.50 -9.08
N VAL A 256 19.93 -8.80 -8.95
CA VAL A 256 18.71 -9.54 -8.65
C VAL A 256 18.85 -10.13 -7.27
N ILE A 257 17.81 -9.96 -6.44
CA ILE A 257 17.72 -10.49 -5.09
C ILE A 257 16.70 -11.62 -5.12
N GLU A 258 17.15 -12.84 -4.89
CA GLU A 258 16.29 -13.99 -4.76
C GLU A 258 15.56 -13.96 -3.42
N LEU A 259 14.23 -14.09 -3.45
CA LEU A 259 13.39 -14.24 -2.27
C LEU A 259 13.10 -15.73 -2.00
N PRO A 260 12.60 -16.11 -0.83
CA PRO A 260 12.27 -17.48 -0.53
C PRO A 260 11.37 -18.10 -1.60
N LYS A 261 11.61 -19.37 -1.93
CA LYS A 261 10.88 -20.10 -2.96
C LYS A 261 9.36 -20.01 -2.76
N GLY A 262 8.64 -19.61 -3.79
CA GLY A 262 7.18 -19.46 -3.78
C GLY A 262 6.67 -18.13 -3.23
N SER A 263 7.54 -17.13 -3.01
CA SER A 263 7.19 -15.82 -2.47
C SER A 263 6.10 -15.11 -3.26
N ARG A 264 6.24 -14.97 -4.58
CA ARG A 264 5.34 -14.16 -5.42
C ARG A 264 5.22 -12.72 -4.90
N PRO A 265 6.32 -11.93 -4.97
CA PRO A 265 6.34 -10.57 -4.44
C PRO A 265 5.44 -9.63 -5.26
N MET A 266 4.65 -8.81 -4.54
CA MET A 266 3.64 -7.91 -5.11
C MET A 266 4.09 -6.45 -4.97
N THR A 267 4.27 -5.99 -3.75
CA THR A 267 4.69 -4.62 -3.45
C THR A 267 6.01 -4.63 -2.70
N VAL A 268 6.90 -3.71 -3.06
CA VAL A 268 8.11 -3.40 -2.31
C VAL A 268 8.07 -1.97 -1.79
N LEU A 269 8.59 -1.74 -0.59
CA LEU A 269 8.83 -0.40 -0.06
C LEU A 269 10.16 -0.34 0.68
N THR A 270 10.69 0.87 0.81
CA THR A 270 11.92 1.16 1.54
C THR A 270 11.57 1.65 2.95
N SER A 271 12.30 1.20 3.97
CA SER A 271 12.16 1.73 5.33
C SER A 271 12.43 3.25 5.37
N LEU A 272 11.90 3.94 6.38
CA LEU A 272 12.04 5.40 6.50
C LEU A 272 13.50 5.86 6.56
N ASP A 273 14.40 5.04 7.11
CA ASP A 273 15.83 5.30 7.18
C ASP A 273 16.62 4.82 5.96
N GLY A 274 15.93 4.22 4.98
CA GLY A 274 16.51 3.70 3.74
C GLY A 274 17.33 2.42 3.87
N LYS A 275 17.39 1.79 5.05
CA LYS A 275 18.29 0.65 5.30
C LYS A 275 17.68 -0.71 4.99
N LYS A 276 16.36 -0.81 4.99
CA LYS A 276 15.65 -2.07 4.74
C LYS A 276 14.68 -1.91 3.57
N LEU A 277 14.47 -3.01 2.87
CA LEU A 277 13.34 -3.18 1.95
C LEU A 277 12.36 -4.17 2.57
N TYR A 278 11.08 -3.91 2.39
CA TYR A 278 10.00 -4.81 2.77
C TYR A 278 9.26 -5.20 1.50
N ALA A 279 9.10 -6.50 1.25
CA ALA A 279 8.35 -6.99 0.10
C ALA A 279 7.21 -7.90 0.56
N SER A 280 5.98 -7.57 0.15
CA SER A 280 4.83 -8.43 0.39
C SER A 280 4.87 -9.61 -0.56
N ASN A 281 4.80 -10.83 -0.03
CA ASN A 281 4.87 -12.06 -0.80
C ASN A 281 3.48 -12.70 -0.87
N GLY A 282 2.74 -12.38 -1.93
CA GLY A 282 1.33 -12.70 -2.06
C GLY A 282 1.01 -14.18 -1.86
N ARG A 283 1.76 -15.09 -2.47
CA ARG A 283 1.47 -16.51 -2.37
C ARG A 283 1.98 -17.15 -1.09
N ALA A 284 3.12 -16.68 -0.58
CA ALA A 284 3.75 -17.25 0.60
C ALA A 284 3.13 -16.78 1.92
N ARG A 285 2.27 -15.74 1.90
CA ARG A 285 1.73 -15.09 3.12
C ARG A 285 2.84 -14.62 4.05
N THR A 286 3.82 -13.93 3.48
CA THR A 286 4.97 -13.42 4.23
C THR A 286 5.34 -12.03 3.79
N ILE A 287 6.14 -11.35 4.61
CA ILE A 287 6.86 -10.13 4.25
C ILE A 287 8.35 -10.44 4.29
N SER A 288 9.04 -10.31 3.16
CA SER A 288 10.50 -10.39 3.12
C SER A 288 11.12 -9.09 3.62
N VAL A 289 12.15 -9.21 4.47
CA VAL A 289 12.97 -8.10 4.97
C VAL A 289 14.35 -8.24 4.37
N VAL A 290 14.79 -7.25 3.61
CA VAL A 290 16.06 -7.27 2.89
C VAL A 290 16.89 -6.07 3.29
N ASP A 291 18.19 -6.23 3.45
CA ASP A 291 19.13 -5.13 3.63
C ASP A 291 19.26 -4.34 2.33
N ALA A 292 18.98 -3.04 2.35
CA ALA A 292 18.95 -2.22 1.14
C ALA A 292 20.34 -1.86 0.59
N THR A 293 21.41 -2.15 1.34
CA THR A 293 22.80 -1.89 0.94
C THR A 293 23.51 -3.14 0.44
N THR A 294 23.43 -4.21 1.21
CA THR A 294 24.08 -5.49 0.88
C THR A 294 23.22 -6.40 0.03
N TYR A 295 21.90 -6.11 -0.04
CA TYR A 295 20.88 -6.89 -0.71
C TYR A 295 20.71 -8.30 -0.14
N ALA A 296 21.12 -8.51 1.11
CA ALA A 296 20.95 -9.78 1.80
C ALA A 296 19.51 -9.89 2.35
N LEU A 297 18.90 -11.06 2.21
CA LEU A 297 17.66 -11.38 2.91
C LEU A 297 17.97 -11.48 4.42
N LEU A 298 17.38 -10.60 5.21
CA LEU A 298 17.56 -10.55 6.67
C LEU A 298 16.57 -11.44 7.40
N ASN A 299 15.31 -11.41 6.97
CA ASN A 299 14.23 -12.16 7.62
C ASN A 299 13.05 -12.37 6.67
N THR A 300 12.16 -13.28 7.06
CA THR A 300 10.87 -13.52 6.41
C THR A 300 9.79 -13.61 7.48
N ILE A 301 8.94 -12.58 7.57
CA ILE A 301 7.89 -12.45 8.56
C ILE A 301 6.65 -13.20 8.05
N THR A 302 6.20 -14.22 8.78
CA THR A 302 4.96 -14.92 8.47
C THR A 302 3.77 -14.11 8.97
N ILE A 303 2.72 -14.00 8.14
CA ILE A 303 1.46 -13.33 8.49
C ILE A 303 0.29 -14.28 8.32
N GLY A 304 -0.79 -14.05 9.10
CA GLY A 304 -2.00 -14.88 9.02
C GLY A 304 -2.91 -14.55 7.85
N GLY A 305 -2.76 -13.35 7.28
CA GLY A 305 -3.55 -12.89 6.14
C GLY A 305 -3.16 -13.59 4.83
N ALA A 306 -4.13 -13.72 3.93
CA ALA A 306 -3.93 -14.39 2.65
C ALA A 306 -3.66 -13.37 1.52
N ARG A 307 -2.65 -13.66 0.70
CA ARG A 307 -2.25 -12.85 -0.46
C ARG A 307 -2.05 -11.37 -0.10
N PRO A 308 -1.06 -11.03 0.76
CA PRO A 308 -0.71 -9.66 1.01
C PRO A 308 -0.34 -8.96 -0.29
N TRP A 309 -0.99 -7.82 -0.55
CA TRP A 309 -0.77 -7.04 -1.76
C TRP A 309 -0.08 -5.73 -1.41
N GLY A 310 -0.84 -4.65 -1.24
CA GLY A 310 -0.31 -3.36 -0.84
C GLY A 310 0.22 -3.35 0.59
N ILE A 311 1.33 -2.65 0.81
CA ILE A 311 1.92 -2.44 2.12
C ILE A 311 2.27 -0.98 2.34
N ALA A 312 2.20 -0.52 3.59
CA ALA A 312 2.60 0.84 3.97
C ALA A 312 3.18 0.86 5.39
N LEU A 313 4.05 1.83 5.66
CA LEU A 313 4.64 2.06 6.99
C LEU A 313 3.85 3.11 7.77
N SER A 314 3.77 2.95 9.09
CA SER A 314 3.38 4.04 9.97
C SER A 314 4.38 5.20 9.90
N PRO A 315 3.97 6.46 10.18
CA PRO A 315 4.86 7.61 10.06
C PRO A 315 6.07 7.59 11.00
N ASP A 316 5.98 6.83 12.08
CA ASP A 316 7.07 6.61 13.03
C ASP A 316 7.91 5.38 12.72
N GLY A 317 7.58 4.62 11.67
CA GLY A 317 8.28 3.41 11.27
C GLY A 317 8.10 2.22 12.20
N LYS A 318 7.14 2.25 13.14
CA LYS A 318 6.91 1.16 14.08
C LYS A 318 6.12 0.02 13.50
N PHE A 319 5.12 0.32 12.68
CA PHE A 319 4.22 -0.66 12.09
C PHE A 319 4.32 -0.69 10.58
N LEU A 320 4.16 -1.89 10.04
CA LEU A 320 3.87 -2.12 8.64
C LEU A 320 2.46 -2.70 8.54
N PHE A 321 1.65 -2.11 7.67
CA PHE A 321 0.31 -2.57 7.33
C PHE A 321 0.35 -3.32 6.02
N ALA A 322 -0.33 -4.47 5.94
CA ALA A 322 -0.43 -5.26 4.71
C ALA A 322 -1.88 -5.62 4.41
N ALA A 323 -2.36 -5.23 3.24
CA ALA A 323 -3.71 -5.53 2.76
C ALA A 323 -3.77 -6.98 2.25
N ASN A 324 -4.66 -7.78 2.81
CA ASN A 324 -4.79 -9.21 2.53
C ASN A 324 -6.12 -9.50 1.82
N GLY A 325 -6.13 -9.40 0.49
CA GLY A 325 -7.36 -9.45 -0.31
C GLY A 325 -8.28 -10.63 0.02
N PRO A 326 -7.87 -11.89 -0.18
CA PRO A 326 -8.74 -13.05 0.02
C PRO A 326 -9.19 -13.30 1.46
N SER A 327 -8.50 -12.77 2.47
CA SER A 327 -8.88 -12.93 3.88
C SER A 327 -9.68 -11.77 4.45
N ASP A 328 -9.95 -10.73 3.62
CA ASP A 328 -10.75 -9.56 4.01
C ASP A 328 -10.23 -8.88 5.29
N ASP A 329 -8.90 -8.76 5.41
CA ASP A 329 -8.25 -8.15 6.57
C ASP A 329 -6.94 -7.41 6.22
N VAL A 330 -6.43 -6.68 7.20
CA VAL A 330 -5.15 -5.99 7.15
C VAL A 330 -4.27 -6.51 8.27
N SER A 331 -3.13 -7.09 7.94
CA SER A 331 -2.11 -7.46 8.93
C SER A 331 -1.38 -6.22 9.44
N VAL A 332 -1.19 -6.14 10.75
CA VAL A 332 -0.35 -5.13 11.41
C VAL A 332 0.89 -5.82 11.95
N ILE A 333 2.05 -5.44 11.43
CA ILE A 333 3.33 -6.01 11.78
C ILE A 333 4.12 -4.99 12.62
N ASP A 334 4.53 -5.37 13.83
CA ASP A 334 5.47 -4.60 14.64
C ASP A 334 6.89 -4.81 14.10
N LEU A 335 7.54 -3.74 13.64
CA LEU A 335 8.85 -3.82 12.97
C LEU A 335 10.02 -3.93 13.96
N ALA A 336 9.83 -3.66 15.24
CA ALA A 336 10.86 -3.88 16.25
C ALA A 336 10.99 -5.36 16.60
N THR A 337 9.86 -6.07 16.64
CA THR A 337 9.81 -7.51 16.93
C THR A 337 9.74 -8.37 15.66
N GLU A 338 9.48 -7.75 14.50
CA GLU A 338 9.25 -8.39 13.21
C GLU A 338 8.17 -9.49 13.29
N LYS A 339 7.05 -9.17 13.98
CA LYS A 339 5.92 -10.10 14.15
C LYS A 339 4.58 -9.42 13.82
N GLU A 340 3.65 -10.20 13.28
CA GLU A 340 2.25 -9.79 13.21
C GLU A 340 1.68 -9.68 14.63
N VAL A 341 1.17 -8.50 14.98
CA VAL A 341 0.59 -8.23 16.31
C VAL A 341 -0.92 -8.29 16.33
N THR A 342 -1.57 -7.98 15.21
CA THR A 342 -3.02 -8.08 15.05
C THR A 342 -3.41 -8.09 13.57
N ARG A 343 -4.66 -8.46 13.31
CA ARG A 343 -5.32 -8.30 12.02
C ARG A 343 -6.61 -7.52 12.18
N ILE A 344 -6.82 -6.56 11.30
CA ILE A 344 -7.97 -5.65 11.33
C ILE A 344 -8.89 -6.03 10.17
N LYS A 345 -10.16 -6.23 10.42
CA LYS A 345 -11.14 -6.54 9.36
C LYS A 345 -11.26 -5.36 8.39
N SER A 346 -11.18 -5.67 7.11
CA SER A 346 -11.42 -4.77 5.98
C SER A 346 -12.14 -5.57 4.90
N PRO A 347 -13.46 -5.73 5.01
CA PRO A 347 -14.20 -6.59 4.10
C PRO A 347 -14.27 -6.00 2.70
N GLY A 348 -14.19 -6.85 1.68
CA GLY A 348 -14.28 -6.42 0.30
C GLY A 348 -12.98 -6.51 -0.50
N SER A 349 -12.11 -7.44 -0.14
CA SER A 349 -10.84 -7.68 -0.83
C SER A 349 -9.88 -6.48 -0.76
N PRO A 350 -9.28 -6.20 0.42
CA PRO A 350 -8.31 -5.10 0.56
C PRO A 350 -7.13 -5.27 -0.40
N TRP A 351 -6.81 -4.19 -1.13
CA TRP A 351 -5.80 -4.18 -2.18
C TRP A 351 -4.65 -3.21 -1.85
N GLY A 352 -4.93 -1.92 -1.75
CA GLY A 352 -3.95 -0.86 -1.52
C GLY A 352 -4.00 -0.31 -0.10
N VAL A 353 -2.88 0.21 0.36
CA VAL A 353 -2.72 0.82 1.69
C VAL A 353 -2.01 2.15 1.56
N VAL A 354 -2.54 3.19 2.21
CA VAL A 354 -1.82 4.45 2.42
C VAL A 354 -2.00 4.93 3.85
N VAL A 355 -0.95 5.50 4.42
CA VAL A 355 -0.96 6.05 5.78
C VAL A 355 -0.89 7.57 5.70
N VAL A 356 -1.82 8.23 6.36
CA VAL A 356 -1.95 9.68 6.37
C VAL A 356 -1.72 10.20 7.78
N PRO A 357 -0.63 10.93 8.04
CA PRO A 357 -0.46 11.62 9.33
C PRO A 357 -1.62 12.59 9.58
N ASN A 358 -2.16 12.64 10.79
CA ASN A 358 -3.14 13.66 11.12
C ASN A 358 -2.46 15.04 11.08
N ALA A 359 -3.16 16.03 10.56
CA ALA A 359 -2.69 17.41 10.60
C ALA A 359 -2.39 17.81 12.05
N LYS A 360 -1.22 18.44 12.24
CA LYS A 360 -0.82 19.00 13.55
C LYS A 360 -1.68 20.20 13.91
#